data_e27064ff12ce119260665ced8e7c7fe5
#
_entry.id   e27064ff12ce119260665ced8e7c7fe5
#
_cell.length_a   1.000
_cell.length_b   1.000
_cell.length_c   1.000
_cell.angle_alpha   90.00
_cell.angle_beta   90.00
_cell.angle_gamma   90.00
#
_symmetry.space_group_name_H-M   'P 1'
#
loop_
_entity.id
_entity.type
_entity.pdbx_description
1 polymer ?
#
loop_
_entity_poly.entity_id
_entity_poly.type
_entity_poly.pdbx_seq_one_letter_code
_entity_poly.pdbx_strand_id
1 'polypeptide(L)'
;MGLPNISIIFKTTASAAIARSDKGTVGLILRDTNTELQDKVYTIRSVADIPDFTDANNVHFVKRALLGYINPPRKIIAYVLSTDAANLEDGMTYFETQGDIDYLCGPYNCTAAETSAIVTWIKSRRQAHSIIKAVLPNSNADSESVINVTVSGTKDSDGVITTAALCSRIAGLIAGTPMTISCTYAPLPELTKITRLSEEAANTAIDAGEFILIHDGEKIKVGRGVNSLVTTTPDKGAAFKKIKIVEALDMIGRDIRLTCEDNYIGKYANSYDNKCVLIAAIKGYLESLELSGILQKGSSTCEIDTVSQESYLKSTGVDTSELSEQEIKEANTCDQVFLACSVKILDAIEDIAITVTI
;
A
#
# COMPACT_ATOMS: atom_id res chain seq x y z
N MET A 1 -29.00 7.58 -59.60
CA MET A 1 -29.07 6.46 -58.62
C MET A 1 -27.81 5.64 -58.82
N GLY A 2 -26.95 5.55 -57.78
CA GLY A 2 -25.76 4.70 -57.79
C GLY A 2 -26.08 3.29 -57.35
N LEU A 3 -25.14 2.36 -57.53
CA LEU A 3 -25.27 0.99 -57.04
C LEU A 3 -25.41 0.94 -55.51
N PRO A 4 -26.17 -0.02 -54.92
CA PRO A 4 -26.28 -0.18 -53.50
C PRO A 4 -24.89 -0.36 -52.90
N ASN A 5 -24.57 0.40 -51.85
CA ASN A 5 -23.30 0.32 -51.13
C ASN A 5 -23.55 -0.22 -49.72
N ILE A 6 -22.86 -1.30 -49.34
CA ILE A 6 -22.85 -1.83 -48.01
C ILE A 6 -21.53 -1.39 -47.36
N SER A 7 -21.61 -0.46 -46.42
CA SER A 7 -20.45 -0.05 -45.63
C SER A 7 -20.51 -0.79 -44.28
N ILE A 8 -19.56 -1.71 -44.05
CA ILE A 8 -19.39 -2.39 -42.76
C ILE A 8 -18.20 -1.74 -42.07
N ILE A 9 -18.46 -1.02 -40.98
CA ILE A 9 -17.41 -0.43 -40.13
C ILE A 9 -17.18 -1.38 -38.95
N PHE A 10 -16.06 -2.08 -38.95
CA PHE A 10 -15.60 -2.82 -37.79
C PHE A 10 -14.99 -1.82 -36.80
N LYS A 11 -15.68 -1.60 -35.69
CA LYS A 11 -15.08 -0.92 -34.54
C LYS A 11 -14.53 -1.99 -33.63
N THR A 12 -13.21 -2.08 -33.49
CA THR A 12 -12.58 -2.76 -32.37
C THR A 12 -12.96 -1.99 -31.10
N THR A 13 -13.74 -2.60 -30.24
CA THR A 13 -13.90 -2.07 -28.88
C THR A 13 -12.55 -2.26 -28.23
N ALA A 14 -11.77 -1.19 -28.14
CA ALA A 14 -10.52 -1.22 -27.39
C ALA A 14 -10.86 -1.60 -25.96
N SER A 15 -10.20 -2.63 -25.42
CA SER A 15 -10.28 -2.93 -23.99
C SER A 15 -9.86 -1.68 -23.22
N ALA A 16 -10.60 -1.34 -22.16
CA ALA A 16 -10.21 -0.22 -21.31
C ALA A 16 -8.85 -0.56 -20.68
N ALA A 17 -7.82 0.22 -21.00
CA ALA A 17 -6.49 0.03 -20.43
C ALA A 17 -6.52 0.29 -18.93
N ILE A 18 -5.89 -0.57 -18.15
CA ILE A 18 -5.71 -0.38 -16.70
C ILE A 18 -4.69 0.73 -16.50
N ALA A 19 -5.11 1.83 -15.89
CA ALA A 19 -4.23 2.93 -15.55
C ALA A 19 -3.55 2.66 -14.20
N ARG A 20 -2.26 3.02 -14.11
CA ARG A 20 -1.52 2.93 -12.85
C ARG A 20 -1.97 4.05 -11.92
N SER A 21 -2.31 3.71 -10.66
CA SER A 21 -2.66 4.68 -9.64
C SER A 21 -1.44 5.44 -9.11
N ASP A 22 -1.66 6.68 -8.68
CA ASP A 22 -0.64 7.48 -8.01
C ASP A 22 -0.55 7.09 -6.53
N LYS A 23 0.65 6.73 -6.09
CA LYS A 23 0.99 6.48 -4.69
C LYS A 23 1.46 7.76 -3.99
N GLY A 24 1.37 7.78 -2.67
CA GLY A 24 2.03 8.76 -1.83
C GLY A 24 1.10 9.68 -1.05
N THR A 25 -0.10 9.21 -0.70
CA THR A 25 -1.00 9.94 0.20
C THR A 25 -0.84 9.47 1.64
N VAL A 26 -0.53 10.41 2.55
CA VAL A 26 -0.40 10.15 3.99
C VAL A 26 -1.60 10.74 4.72
N GLY A 27 -2.30 9.93 5.50
CA GLY A 27 -3.35 10.33 6.42
C GLY A 27 -2.79 10.61 7.81
N LEU A 28 -3.12 11.73 8.40
CA LEU A 28 -2.76 12.09 9.76
C LEU A 28 -4.03 12.35 10.59
N ILE A 29 -4.14 11.74 11.75
CA ILE A 29 -5.11 12.13 12.76
C ILE A 29 -4.39 13.04 13.74
N LEU A 30 -4.86 14.26 13.91
CA LEU A 30 -4.26 15.28 14.77
C LEU A 30 -5.23 15.67 15.86
N ARG A 31 -4.74 16.29 16.93
CA ARG A 31 -5.52 16.96 17.95
C ARG A 31 -5.04 18.39 18.11
N ASP A 32 -5.96 19.35 18.10
CA ASP A 32 -5.61 20.76 18.29
C ASP A 32 -6.65 21.47 19.16
N THR A 33 -6.21 22.48 19.91
CA THR A 33 -7.10 23.33 20.72
C THR A 33 -7.81 24.39 19.93
N ASN A 34 -7.37 24.67 18.70
CA ASN A 34 -8.02 25.62 17.81
C ASN A 34 -9.37 25.08 17.33
N THR A 35 -10.46 25.59 17.92
CA THR A 35 -11.83 25.13 17.61
C THR A 35 -12.25 25.40 16.16
N GLU A 36 -11.60 26.35 15.47
CA GLU A 36 -11.87 26.62 14.06
C GLU A 36 -11.34 25.50 13.15
N LEU A 37 -10.37 24.72 13.62
CA LEU A 37 -9.76 23.62 12.87
C LEU A 37 -10.38 22.26 13.18
N GLN A 38 -11.10 22.12 14.32
CA GLN A 38 -11.65 20.85 14.79
C GLN A 38 -12.74 20.32 13.87
N ASP A 39 -12.84 18.98 13.80
CA ASP A 39 -13.77 18.19 13.00
C ASP A 39 -13.73 18.53 11.50
N LYS A 40 -12.57 19.00 11.05
CA LYS A 40 -12.30 19.37 9.65
C LYS A 40 -11.12 18.61 9.08
N VAL A 41 -11.09 18.60 7.75
CA VAL A 41 -10.08 17.93 6.95
C VAL A 41 -9.27 18.95 6.16
N TYR A 42 -7.96 18.78 6.19
CA TYR A 42 -7.03 19.63 5.47
C TYR A 42 -6.19 18.80 4.50
N THR A 43 -6.15 19.24 3.24
CA THR A 43 -5.26 18.66 2.23
C THR A 43 -4.02 19.52 2.11
N ILE A 44 -2.88 18.97 2.45
CA ILE A 44 -1.59 19.65 2.53
C ILE A 44 -0.65 19.05 1.49
N ARG A 45 -0.16 19.87 0.57
CA ARG A 45 0.81 19.49 -0.47
C ARG A 45 2.17 20.13 -0.26
N SER A 46 2.19 21.22 0.49
CA SER A 46 3.40 21.99 0.78
C SER A 46 3.35 22.58 2.18
N VAL A 47 4.45 23.11 2.66
CA VAL A 47 4.52 23.79 3.96
C VAL A 47 3.58 25.00 4.02
N ALA A 48 3.28 25.65 2.88
CA ALA A 48 2.37 26.78 2.82
C ALA A 48 0.89 26.41 3.04
N ASP A 49 0.54 25.14 2.87
CA ASP A 49 -0.82 24.63 3.05
C ASP A 49 -1.12 24.22 4.51
N ILE A 50 -0.10 24.27 5.40
CA ILE A 50 -0.26 23.85 6.79
C ILE A 50 -1.16 24.86 7.50
N PRO A 51 -2.29 24.42 8.12
CA PRO A 51 -3.17 25.29 8.89
C PRO A 51 -2.45 25.92 10.09
N ASP A 52 -3.01 27.01 10.61
CA ASP A 52 -2.50 27.71 11.80
C ASP A 52 -2.82 26.91 13.07
N PHE A 53 -2.17 25.77 13.22
CA PHE A 53 -2.29 24.95 14.44
C PHE A 53 -1.79 25.71 15.66
N THR A 54 -2.57 25.63 16.75
CA THR A 54 -2.16 26.18 18.05
C THR A 54 -1.00 25.38 18.64
N ASP A 55 -1.00 24.06 18.43
CA ASP A 55 0.09 23.18 18.87
C ASP A 55 1.20 23.10 17.80
N ALA A 56 2.34 23.70 18.12
CA ALA A 56 3.53 23.66 17.25
C ALA A 56 4.01 22.23 16.93
N ASN A 57 3.73 21.25 17.80
CA ASN A 57 4.08 19.85 17.51
C ASN A 57 3.31 19.31 16.30
N ASN A 58 2.07 19.74 16.07
CA ASN A 58 1.30 19.39 14.88
C ASN A 58 1.99 19.93 13.61
N VAL A 59 2.49 21.17 13.65
CA VAL A 59 3.23 21.77 12.53
C VAL A 59 4.50 20.96 12.24
N HIS A 60 5.29 20.61 13.27
CA HIS A 60 6.50 19.78 13.11
C HIS A 60 6.14 18.37 12.59
N PHE A 61 5.05 17.78 13.08
CA PHE A 61 4.59 16.45 12.67
C PHE A 61 4.24 16.41 11.17
N VAL A 62 3.50 17.40 10.68
CA VAL A 62 3.15 17.55 9.26
C VAL A 62 4.41 17.85 8.43
N LYS A 63 5.28 18.78 8.85
CA LYS A 63 6.52 19.10 8.15
C LYS A 63 7.41 17.88 7.96
N ARG A 64 7.54 17.03 9.00
CA ARG A 64 8.32 15.79 8.92
C ARG A 64 7.74 14.82 7.89
N ALA A 65 6.42 14.69 7.78
CA ALA A 65 5.81 13.88 6.75
C ALA A 65 6.09 14.42 5.33
N LEU A 66 6.09 15.75 5.14
CA LEU A 66 6.35 16.37 3.84
C LEU A 66 7.78 16.16 3.31
N LEU A 67 8.76 15.82 4.17
CA LEU A 67 10.15 15.61 3.73
C LEU A 67 10.27 14.48 2.70
N GLY A 68 9.46 13.43 2.81
CA GLY A 68 9.52 12.30 1.87
C GLY A 68 10.87 11.56 1.87
N TYR A 69 11.24 11.01 0.70
CA TYR A 69 12.56 10.41 0.45
C TYR A 69 13.11 10.88 -0.90
N ILE A 70 12.93 10.12 -2.00
CA ILE A 70 13.30 10.55 -3.37
C ILE A 70 12.35 11.65 -3.83
N ASN A 71 11.08 11.51 -3.48
CA ASN A 71 10.04 12.50 -3.72
C ASN A 71 9.37 12.87 -2.40
N PRO A 72 8.77 14.06 -2.26
CA PRO A 72 7.80 14.31 -1.20
C PRO A 72 6.58 13.41 -1.40
N PRO A 73 5.77 13.15 -0.34
CA PRO A 73 4.47 12.54 -0.53
C PRO A 73 3.61 13.42 -1.44
N ARG A 74 2.73 12.79 -2.23
CA ARG A 74 1.84 13.50 -3.16
C ARG A 74 0.95 14.51 -2.47
N LYS A 75 0.42 14.14 -1.31
CA LYS A 75 -0.38 14.96 -0.41
C LYS A 75 -0.43 14.34 0.99
N ILE A 76 -0.71 15.18 1.96
CA ILE A 76 -1.11 14.78 3.29
C ILE A 76 -2.58 15.14 3.46
N ILE A 77 -3.37 14.25 4.03
CA ILE A 77 -4.74 14.50 4.46
C ILE A 77 -4.74 14.48 5.98
N ALA A 78 -4.98 15.61 6.61
CA ALA A 78 -5.03 15.75 8.05
C ALA A 78 -6.47 15.89 8.52
N TYR A 79 -6.93 15.00 9.39
CA TYR A 79 -8.16 15.11 10.14
C TYR A 79 -7.85 15.63 11.54
N VAL A 80 -8.49 16.72 11.95
CA VAL A 80 -8.20 17.39 13.21
C VAL A 80 -9.32 17.13 14.22
N LEU A 81 -8.99 16.46 15.30
CA LEU A 81 -9.87 16.21 16.43
C LEU A 81 -9.72 17.30 17.49
N SER A 82 -10.74 17.46 18.34
CA SER A 82 -10.59 18.19 19.61
C SER A 82 -9.54 17.51 20.51
N THR A 83 -8.85 18.31 21.31
CA THR A 83 -7.96 17.78 22.38
C THR A 83 -8.71 16.95 23.41
N ASP A 84 -10.00 17.20 23.59
CA ASP A 84 -10.88 16.49 24.52
C ASP A 84 -11.51 15.23 23.91
N ALA A 85 -11.23 14.92 22.64
CA ALA A 85 -11.72 13.71 22.00
C ALA A 85 -11.24 12.46 22.76
N ALA A 86 -12.21 11.65 23.20
CA ALA A 86 -11.94 10.45 24.02
C ALA A 86 -11.17 9.36 23.28
N ASN A 87 -11.29 9.32 21.96
CA ASN A 87 -10.66 8.33 21.07
C ASN A 87 -10.38 8.93 19.68
N LEU A 88 -9.96 8.07 18.73
CA LEU A 88 -9.63 8.47 17.34
C LEU A 88 -10.72 8.05 16.34
N GLU A 89 -11.89 7.64 16.81
CA GLU A 89 -12.92 6.98 16.00
C GLU A 89 -13.41 7.82 14.84
N ASP A 90 -13.66 9.12 15.07
CA ASP A 90 -14.14 10.04 14.02
C ASP A 90 -13.11 10.16 12.88
N GLY A 91 -11.82 10.28 13.23
CA GLY A 91 -10.73 10.30 12.25
C GLY A 91 -10.61 8.99 11.48
N MET A 92 -10.72 7.84 12.15
CA MET A 92 -10.70 6.52 11.50
C MET A 92 -11.92 6.35 10.58
N THR A 93 -13.12 6.75 11.01
CA THR A 93 -14.34 6.70 10.22
C THR A 93 -14.24 7.59 8.99
N TYR A 94 -13.66 8.79 9.12
CA TYR A 94 -13.39 9.65 7.96
C TYR A 94 -12.51 8.91 6.93
N PHE A 95 -11.39 8.35 7.35
CA PHE A 95 -10.49 7.64 6.42
C PHE A 95 -11.08 6.34 5.86
N GLU A 96 -12.05 5.74 6.54
CA GLU A 96 -12.79 4.60 6.01
C GLU A 96 -13.72 4.99 4.85
N THR A 97 -14.40 6.13 4.98
CA THR A 97 -15.50 6.51 4.07
C THR A 97 -15.10 7.48 2.98
N GLN A 98 -14.13 8.34 3.23
CA GLN A 98 -13.76 9.47 2.37
C GLN A 98 -12.28 9.51 2.02
N GLY A 99 -11.45 8.78 2.77
CA GLY A 99 -10.01 8.90 2.68
C GLY A 99 -9.38 7.95 1.67
N ASP A 100 -8.88 8.47 0.55
CA ASP A 100 -7.95 7.73 -0.31
C ASP A 100 -6.52 8.00 0.17
N ILE A 101 -6.06 7.18 1.11
CA ILE A 101 -4.74 7.24 1.72
C ILE A 101 -4.00 5.91 1.59
N ASP A 102 -2.67 5.99 1.51
CA ASP A 102 -1.79 4.81 1.53
C ASP A 102 -1.34 4.46 2.95
N TYR A 103 -1.03 5.49 3.75
CA TYR A 103 -0.53 5.35 5.13
C TYR A 103 -1.29 6.21 6.11
N LEU A 104 -1.66 5.66 7.25
CA LEU A 104 -2.28 6.37 8.37
C LEU A 104 -1.29 6.48 9.53
N CYS A 105 -1.20 7.65 10.14
CA CYS A 105 -0.58 7.87 11.44
C CYS A 105 -1.59 8.42 12.44
N GLY A 106 -1.51 7.94 13.68
CA GLY A 106 -2.17 8.58 14.83
C GLY A 106 -1.48 9.90 15.21
N PRO A 107 -1.97 10.60 16.24
CA PRO A 107 -1.38 11.84 16.73
C PRO A 107 0.10 11.71 17.11
N TYR A 108 0.84 12.82 17.09
CA TYR A 108 2.27 12.83 17.46
C TYR A 108 2.53 12.32 18.90
N ASN A 109 1.52 12.33 19.75
CA ASN A 109 1.52 11.84 21.12
C ASN A 109 0.62 10.59 21.29
N CYS A 110 0.44 9.81 20.23
CA CYS A 110 -0.38 8.61 20.23
C CYS A 110 -0.05 7.68 21.39
N THR A 111 -1.06 7.32 22.15
CA THR A 111 -0.93 6.42 23.30
C THR A 111 -0.93 4.95 22.86
N ALA A 112 -0.53 4.05 23.77
CA ALA A 112 -0.56 2.61 23.50
C ALA A 112 -1.99 2.08 23.26
N ALA A 113 -2.98 2.64 23.93
CA ALA A 113 -4.39 2.28 23.72
C ALA A 113 -4.88 2.70 22.34
N GLU A 114 -4.56 3.91 21.91
CA GLU A 114 -4.87 4.41 20.57
C GLU A 114 -4.14 3.65 19.46
N THR A 115 -2.86 3.32 19.69
CA THR A 115 -2.09 2.44 18.81
C THR A 115 -2.81 1.10 18.61
N SER A 116 -3.27 0.47 19.70
CA SER A 116 -4.00 -0.80 19.65
C SER A 116 -5.35 -0.67 18.92
N ALA A 117 -6.05 0.45 19.10
CA ALA A 117 -7.31 0.73 18.39
C ALA A 117 -7.07 0.86 16.88
N ILE A 118 -6.04 1.61 16.47
CA ILE A 118 -5.67 1.74 15.04
C ILE A 118 -5.27 0.37 14.47
N VAL A 119 -4.51 -0.46 15.18
CA VAL A 119 -4.14 -1.81 14.74
C VAL A 119 -5.37 -2.66 14.47
N THR A 120 -6.33 -2.67 15.40
CA THR A 120 -7.57 -3.43 15.27
C THR A 120 -8.36 -2.96 14.04
N TRP A 121 -8.48 -1.67 13.87
CA TRP A 121 -9.16 -1.07 12.72
C TRP A 121 -8.45 -1.40 11.40
N ILE A 122 -7.13 -1.23 11.31
CA ILE A 122 -6.35 -1.57 10.09
C ILE A 122 -6.51 -3.05 9.72
N LYS A 123 -6.46 -3.96 10.70
CA LYS A 123 -6.67 -5.39 10.42
C LYS A 123 -8.06 -5.68 9.88
N SER A 124 -9.10 -5.05 10.44
CA SER A 124 -10.47 -5.19 9.91
C SER A 124 -10.60 -4.62 8.50
N ARG A 125 -9.95 -3.46 8.22
CA ARG A 125 -9.92 -2.88 6.88
C ARG A 125 -9.21 -3.79 5.88
N ARG A 126 -8.10 -4.43 6.29
CA ARG A 126 -7.38 -5.39 5.44
C ARG A 126 -8.23 -6.60 5.08
N GLN A 127 -9.03 -7.11 6.02
CA GLN A 127 -10.01 -8.17 5.76
C GLN A 127 -11.10 -7.73 4.77
N ALA A 128 -11.46 -6.46 4.77
CA ALA A 128 -12.37 -5.84 3.80
C ALA A 128 -11.68 -5.41 2.49
N HIS A 129 -10.48 -5.95 2.20
CA HIS A 129 -9.68 -5.67 1.00
C HIS A 129 -9.23 -4.20 0.84
N SER A 130 -9.23 -3.43 1.91
CA SER A 130 -8.61 -2.10 1.90
C SER A 130 -7.08 -2.23 1.87
N ILE A 131 -6.44 -1.29 1.19
CA ILE A 131 -4.98 -1.23 1.05
C ILE A 131 -4.33 -0.24 2.02
N ILE A 132 -5.13 0.41 2.88
CA ILE A 132 -4.62 1.35 3.88
C ILE A 132 -3.67 0.62 4.82
N LYS A 133 -2.51 1.20 5.06
CA LYS A 133 -1.51 0.76 6.02
C LYS A 133 -1.36 1.78 7.13
N ALA A 134 -0.85 1.37 8.28
CA ALA A 134 -0.54 2.30 9.38
C ALA A 134 0.94 2.30 9.73
N VAL A 135 1.46 3.47 10.09
CA VAL A 135 2.79 3.64 10.67
C VAL A 135 2.61 4.04 12.13
N LEU A 136 2.97 3.13 13.04
CA LEU A 136 2.63 3.22 14.45
C LEU A 136 3.84 3.02 15.37
N PRO A 137 3.85 3.66 16.55
CA PRO A 137 4.91 3.47 17.51
C PRO A 137 4.73 2.16 18.31
N ASN A 138 5.81 1.39 18.47
CA ASN A 138 5.89 0.23 19.36
C ASN A 138 4.69 -0.73 19.26
N SER A 139 4.35 -1.11 18.03
CA SER A 139 3.17 -1.91 17.72
C SER A 139 3.51 -3.30 17.19
N ASN A 140 3.44 -4.31 18.05
CA ASN A 140 3.65 -5.72 17.68
C ASN A 140 2.37 -6.30 17.04
N ALA A 141 1.99 -5.76 15.87
CA ALA A 141 0.72 -6.09 15.25
C ALA A 141 0.70 -7.44 14.52
N ASP A 142 1.86 -7.99 14.15
CA ASP A 142 1.98 -9.17 13.27
C ASP A 142 1.07 -9.05 12.04
N SER A 143 1.30 -8.01 11.25
CA SER A 143 0.50 -7.68 10.07
C SER A 143 1.33 -6.96 9.02
N GLU A 144 1.16 -7.35 7.75
CA GLU A 144 1.78 -6.69 6.61
C GLU A 144 1.29 -5.24 6.41
N SER A 145 0.15 -4.89 7.00
CA SER A 145 -0.45 -3.55 6.87
C SER A 145 -0.04 -2.59 7.99
N VAL A 146 0.84 -3.00 8.90
CA VAL A 146 1.33 -2.15 9.99
C VAL A 146 2.85 -2.07 9.95
N ILE A 147 3.39 -0.86 9.97
CA ILE A 147 4.81 -0.57 10.12
C ILE A 147 5.05 -0.23 11.59
N ASN A 148 5.79 -1.08 12.28
CA ASN A 148 6.10 -0.97 13.71
C ASN A 148 7.38 -0.16 13.94
N VAL A 149 7.26 1.12 14.21
CA VAL A 149 8.41 1.99 14.48
C VAL A 149 8.83 1.84 15.95
N THR A 150 10.08 1.42 16.21
CA THR A 150 10.60 1.20 17.58
C THR A 150 11.83 2.05 17.91
N VAL A 151 12.09 3.10 17.11
CA VAL A 151 13.25 3.97 17.26
C VAL A 151 13.13 4.86 18.48
N SER A 152 14.18 4.90 19.30
CA SER A 152 14.26 5.73 20.50
C SER A 152 15.44 6.70 20.50
N GLY A 153 15.41 7.69 21.39
CA GLY A 153 16.49 8.68 21.55
C GLY A 153 16.69 9.59 20.33
N THR A 154 15.67 9.73 19.50
CA THR A 154 15.70 10.50 18.26
C THR A 154 15.73 12.00 18.55
N LYS A 155 16.61 12.74 17.82
CA LYS A 155 16.66 14.20 17.85
C LYS A 155 16.85 14.74 16.43
N ASP A 156 16.26 15.90 16.16
CA ASP A 156 16.55 16.77 15.03
C ASP A 156 17.04 18.15 15.51
N SER A 157 17.04 19.16 14.64
CA SER A 157 17.36 20.55 14.99
C SER A 157 16.39 21.17 15.97
N ASP A 158 15.14 20.72 15.98
CA ASP A 158 14.07 21.27 16.79
C ASP A 158 13.98 20.60 18.18
N GLY A 159 14.72 19.52 18.41
CA GLY A 159 14.84 18.88 19.72
C GLY A 159 14.64 17.36 19.73
N VAL A 160 14.03 16.86 20.81
CA VAL A 160 13.75 15.44 21.00
C VAL A 160 12.46 15.06 20.28
N ILE A 161 12.53 13.97 19.51
CA ILE A 161 11.39 13.40 18.80
C ILE A 161 10.99 12.10 19.48
N THR A 162 9.74 11.98 19.93
CA THR A 162 9.19 10.72 20.43
C THR A 162 9.00 9.73 19.29
N THR A 163 8.92 8.43 19.60
CA THR A 163 8.66 7.40 18.58
C THR A 163 7.34 7.65 17.85
N ALA A 164 6.30 8.11 18.57
CA ALA A 164 5.01 8.46 17.93
C ALA A 164 5.16 9.66 16.98
N ALA A 165 5.90 10.71 17.40
CA ALA A 165 6.17 11.86 16.53
C ALA A 165 7.06 11.55 15.32
N LEU A 166 7.85 10.47 15.36
CA LEU A 166 8.67 10.00 14.24
C LEU A 166 7.81 9.27 13.18
N CYS A 167 6.67 8.72 13.54
CA CYS A 167 5.84 7.92 12.63
C CYS A 167 5.44 8.69 11.37
N SER A 168 5.12 9.98 11.47
CA SER A 168 4.78 10.80 10.29
C SER A 168 5.97 10.94 9.33
N ARG A 169 7.19 11.08 9.88
CA ARG A 169 8.42 11.13 9.08
C ARG A 169 8.63 9.84 8.30
N ILE A 170 8.43 8.69 8.96
CA ILE A 170 8.56 7.38 8.32
C ILE A 170 7.44 7.16 7.29
N ALA A 171 6.21 7.54 7.60
CA ALA A 171 5.10 7.47 6.63
C ALA A 171 5.39 8.30 5.36
N GLY A 172 5.86 9.54 5.53
CA GLY A 172 6.26 10.39 4.41
C GLY A 172 7.43 9.79 3.61
N LEU A 173 8.43 9.22 4.29
CA LEU A 173 9.57 8.56 3.65
C LEU A 173 9.12 7.39 2.78
N ILE A 174 8.28 6.49 3.30
CA ILE A 174 7.79 5.33 2.55
C ILE A 174 6.87 5.78 1.42
N ALA A 175 5.97 6.74 1.67
CA ALA A 175 5.08 7.30 0.66
C ALA A 175 5.84 7.97 -0.50
N GLY A 176 6.97 8.61 -0.22
CA GLY A 176 7.85 9.24 -1.20
C GLY A 176 8.88 8.29 -1.83
N THR A 177 8.85 7.00 -1.50
CA THR A 177 9.75 5.99 -2.08
C THR A 177 9.16 5.45 -3.39
N PRO A 178 9.85 5.55 -4.53
CA PRO A 178 9.40 4.95 -5.79
C PRO A 178 9.23 3.42 -5.69
N MET A 179 8.26 2.86 -6.43
CA MET A 179 7.97 1.41 -6.42
C MET A 179 9.12 0.52 -6.91
N THR A 180 10.08 1.08 -7.64
CA THR A 180 11.24 0.36 -8.17
C THR A 180 12.35 0.11 -7.15
N ILE A 181 12.34 0.84 -6.02
CA ILE A 181 13.36 0.75 -4.97
C ILE A 181 12.75 0.38 -3.62
N SER A 182 13.59 0.02 -2.66
CA SER A 182 13.23 -0.15 -1.24
C SER A 182 13.59 1.10 -0.44
N CYS A 183 12.90 1.33 0.68
CA CYS A 183 13.32 2.32 1.67
C CYS A 183 14.48 1.84 2.56
N THR A 184 14.97 0.61 2.36
CA THR A 184 16.16 0.08 3.06
C THR A 184 17.35 1.03 2.83
N TYR A 185 18.05 1.38 3.91
CA TYR A 185 19.16 2.33 3.92
C TYR A 185 18.83 3.75 3.40
N ALA A 186 17.54 4.10 3.32
CA ALA A 186 17.16 5.49 3.05
C ALA A 186 17.72 6.42 4.13
N PRO A 187 18.49 7.47 3.78
CA PRO A 187 19.09 8.39 4.74
C PRO A 187 18.06 9.36 5.31
N LEU A 188 18.24 9.73 6.57
CA LEU A 188 17.48 10.76 7.27
C LEU A 188 18.45 11.86 7.74
N PRO A 189 18.89 12.75 6.84
CA PRO A 189 19.94 13.74 7.12
C PRO A 189 19.49 14.81 8.13
N GLU A 190 18.20 15.00 8.32
CA GLU A 190 17.63 15.93 9.30
C GLU A 190 17.79 15.44 10.75
N LEU A 191 18.01 14.13 10.95
CA LEU A 191 18.18 13.56 12.28
C LEU A 191 19.64 13.68 12.74
N THR A 192 19.84 14.20 13.94
CA THR A 192 21.17 14.42 14.53
C THR A 192 21.59 13.33 15.51
N LYS A 193 20.62 12.61 16.08
CA LYS A 193 20.87 11.56 17.08
C LYS A 193 19.75 10.50 17.06
N ILE A 194 20.17 9.26 17.32
CA ILE A 194 19.29 8.11 17.68
C ILE A 194 19.99 7.27 18.75
N THR A 195 19.24 6.42 19.45
CA THR A 195 19.85 5.33 20.23
C THR A 195 20.45 4.32 19.26
N ARG A 196 21.75 4.05 19.40
CA ARG A 196 22.48 3.10 18.54
C ARG A 196 22.24 1.68 19.07
N LEU A 197 21.92 0.78 18.18
CA LEU A 197 21.83 -0.66 18.43
C LEU A 197 23.13 -1.34 18.02
N SER A 198 23.50 -2.44 18.68
CA SER A 198 24.49 -3.37 18.16
C SER A 198 23.96 -4.05 16.89
N GLU A 199 24.82 -4.62 16.09
CA GLU A 199 24.42 -5.37 14.89
C GLU A 199 23.47 -6.52 15.22
N GLU A 200 23.78 -7.29 16.27
CA GLU A 200 22.94 -8.39 16.75
C GLU A 200 21.55 -7.90 17.22
N ALA A 201 21.49 -6.80 17.98
CA ALA A 201 20.23 -6.21 18.41
C ALA A 201 19.42 -5.66 17.25
N ALA A 202 20.08 -5.06 16.26
CA ALA A 202 19.42 -4.56 15.05
C ALA A 202 18.83 -5.70 14.19
N ASN A 203 19.58 -6.79 14.02
CA ASN A 203 19.09 -7.98 13.31
C ASN A 203 17.90 -8.61 14.03
N THR A 204 17.99 -8.77 15.35
CA THR A 204 16.89 -9.30 16.18
C THR A 204 15.62 -8.45 16.05
N ALA A 205 15.76 -7.12 16.10
CA ALA A 205 14.63 -6.21 15.94
C ALA A 205 13.98 -6.32 14.54
N ILE A 206 14.80 -6.37 13.47
CA ILE A 206 14.30 -6.55 12.11
C ILE A 206 13.56 -7.88 11.97
N ASP A 207 14.08 -8.97 12.53
CA ASP A 207 13.44 -10.29 12.49
C ASP A 207 12.12 -10.31 13.27
N ALA A 208 12.01 -9.48 14.31
CA ALA A 208 10.78 -9.25 15.07
C ALA A 208 9.78 -8.32 14.37
N GLY A 209 10.04 -7.88 13.12
CA GLY A 209 9.16 -7.00 12.37
C GLY A 209 9.19 -5.55 12.82
N GLU A 210 10.31 -5.11 13.40
CA GLU A 210 10.50 -3.75 13.85
C GLU A 210 11.17 -2.89 12.77
N PHE A 211 10.56 -1.73 12.51
CA PHE A 211 11.15 -0.71 11.64
C PHE A 211 12.09 0.15 12.46
N ILE A 212 13.39 -0.03 12.26
CA ILE A 212 14.45 0.63 13.03
C ILE A 212 15.27 1.58 12.16
N LEU A 213 15.91 2.54 12.81
CA LEU A 213 16.96 3.37 12.22
C LEU A 213 18.33 2.93 12.78
N ILE A 214 19.33 2.97 11.92
CA ILE A 214 20.72 2.67 12.28
C ILE A 214 21.62 3.88 11.99
N HIS A 215 22.77 3.94 12.64
CA HIS A 215 23.81 4.94 12.39
C HIS A 215 25.09 4.24 11.96
N ASP A 216 25.52 4.47 10.73
CA ASP A 216 26.67 3.78 10.13
C ASP A 216 28.04 4.42 10.44
N GLY A 217 28.07 5.42 11.32
CA GLY A 217 29.25 6.21 11.63
C GLY A 217 29.20 7.62 11.07
N GLU A 218 28.56 7.81 9.92
CA GLU A 218 28.45 9.10 9.23
C GLU A 218 27.03 9.66 9.25
N LYS A 219 26.03 8.81 9.02
CA LYS A 219 24.63 9.21 8.86
C LYS A 219 23.64 8.25 9.52
N ILE A 220 22.45 8.77 9.79
CA ILE A 220 21.30 8.00 10.22
C ILE A 220 20.53 7.56 8.99
N LYS A 221 20.15 6.29 8.94
CA LYS A 221 19.43 5.67 7.83
C LYS A 221 18.47 4.58 8.30
N VAL A 222 17.50 4.23 7.49
CA VAL A 222 16.63 3.07 7.71
C VAL A 222 17.46 1.80 7.78
N GLY A 223 17.19 0.91 8.73
CA GLY A 223 17.84 -0.40 8.82
C GLY A 223 17.41 -1.30 7.66
N ARG A 224 16.17 -1.73 7.66
CA ARG A 224 15.55 -2.50 6.56
C ARG A 224 14.08 -2.12 6.41
N GLY A 225 13.58 -2.12 5.17
CA GLY A 225 12.20 -1.79 4.83
C GLY A 225 11.23 -2.94 5.13
N VAL A 226 11.01 -3.24 6.43
CA VAL A 226 10.12 -4.31 6.89
C VAL A 226 8.85 -3.74 7.54
N ASN A 227 7.76 -4.52 7.48
CA ASN A 227 6.54 -4.30 8.24
C ASN A 227 6.50 -5.19 9.48
N SER A 228 5.40 -5.13 10.25
CA SER A 228 5.29 -5.87 11.52
C SER A 228 4.94 -7.36 11.38
N LEU A 229 4.83 -7.90 10.15
CA LEU A 229 4.52 -9.31 9.95
C LEU A 229 5.70 -10.19 10.38
N VAL A 230 5.45 -11.10 11.31
CA VAL A 230 6.42 -12.08 11.78
C VAL A 230 6.00 -13.49 11.39
N THR A 231 4.72 -13.82 11.63
CA THR A 231 4.14 -15.13 11.36
C THR A 231 3.85 -15.30 9.86
N THR A 232 4.42 -16.34 9.24
CA THR A 232 4.16 -16.67 7.84
C THR A 232 3.17 -17.84 7.75
N THR A 233 2.36 -17.83 6.68
CA THR A 233 1.41 -18.90 6.32
C THR A 233 1.70 -19.36 4.90
N PRO A 234 1.11 -20.49 4.43
CA PRO A 234 1.23 -20.89 3.03
C PRO A 234 0.85 -19.80 2.03
N ASP A 235 -0.17 -18.99 2.37
CA ASP A 235 -0.68 -17.92 1.51
C ASP A 235 0.12 -16.61 1.66
N LYS A 236 0.79 -16.41 2.82
CA LYS A 236 1.59 -15.22 3.13
C LYS A 236 3.00 -15.62 3.56
N GLY A 237 3.86 -15.84 2.58
CA GLY A 237 5.26 -16.20 2.80
C GLY A 237 6.13 -15.03 3.26
N ALA A 238 7.43 -15.27 3.41
CA ALA A 238 8.42 -14.29 3.91
C ALA A 238 8.48 -12.99 3.06
N ALA A 239 8.10 -13.03 1.78
CA ALA A 239 8.07 -11.84 0.93
C ALA A 239 7.10 -10.76 1.46
N PHE A 240 6.01 -11.15 2.12
CA PHE A 240 5.04 -10.21 2.70
C PHE A 240 5.57 -9.42 3.89
N LYS A 241 6.73 -9.78 4.45
CA LYS A 241 7.41 -8.99 5.49
C LYS A 241 8.02 -7.71 4.94
N LYS A 242 8.21 -7.59 3.62
CA LYS A 242 8.86 -6.46 2.96
C LYS A 242 7.85 -5.41 2.52
N ILE A 243 8.05 -4.16 2.93
CA ILE A 243 7.19 -3.03 2.56
C ILE A 243 7.06 -2.92 1.05
N LYS A 244 8.17 -2.98 0.30
CA LYS A 244 8.18 -2.87 -1.16
C LYS A 244 7.27 -3.90 -1.84
N ILE A 245 7.28 -5.14 -1.37
CA ILE A 245 6.48 -6.23 -1.96
C ILE A 245 5.00 -6.00 -1.70
N VAL A 246 4.62 -5.66 -0.45
CA VAL A 246 3.23 -5.36 -0.09
C VAL A 246 2.70 -4.16 -0.86
N GLU A 247 3.50 -3.11 -1.01
CA GLU A 247 3.17 -1.93 -1.82
C GLU A 247 2.84 -2.28 -3.27
N ALA A 248 3.67 -3.13 -3.90
CA ALA A 248 3.44 -3.53 -5.28
C ALA A 248 2.17 -4.38 -5.42
N LEU A 249 1.91 -5.31 -4.48
CA LEU A 249 0.68 -6.12 -4.46
C LEU A 249 -0.57 -5.25 -4.27
N ASP A 250 -0.51 -4.31 -3.33
CA ASP A 250 -1.63 -3.40 -3.05
C ASP A 250 -1.94 -2.50 -4.25
N MET A 251 -0.91 -1.98 -4.93
CA MET A 251 -1.07 -1.20 -6.15
C MET A 251 -1.74 -2.02 -7.26
N ILE A 252 -1.24 -3.23 -7.52
CA ILE A 252 -1.80 -4.11 -8.56
C ILE A 252 -3.26 -4.42 -8.26
N GLY A 253 -3.57 -4.79 -7.01
CA GLY A 253 -4.95 -5.09 -6.59
C GLY A 253 -5.89 -3.88 -6.73
N ARG A 254 -5.43 -2.68 -6.35
CA ARG A 254 -6.19 -1.43 -6.49
C ARG A 254 -6.47 -1.11 -7.96
N ASP A 255 -5.44 -1.14 -8.80
CA ASP A 255 -5.54 -0.73 -10.21
C ASP A 255 -6.48 -1.64 -10.99
N ILE A 256 -6.36 -2.97 -10.78
CA ILE A 256 -7.26 -3.95 -11.39
C ILE A 256 -8.68 -3.73 -10.89
N ARG A 257 -8.90 -3.58 -9.56
CA ARG A 257 -10.22 -3.39 -8.98
C ARG A 257 -10.91 -2.14 -9.54
N LEU A 258 -10.26 -0.97 -9.47
CA LEU A 258 -10.83 0.29 -9.97
C LEU A 258 -11.18 0.20 -11.45
N THR A 259 -10.31 -0.42 -12.26
CA THR A 259 -10.61 -0.59 -13.67
C THR A 259 -11.78 -1.52 -13.92
N CYS A 260 -11.91 -2.60 -13.14
CA CYS A 260 -13.07 -3.49 -13.24
C CYS A 260 -14.36 -2.78 -12.85
N GLU A 261 -14.36 -2.04 -11.74
CA GLU A 261 -15.51 -1.25 -11.28
C GLU A 261 -15.93 -0.20 -12.31
N ASP A 262 -14.97 0.53 -12.87
CA ASP A 262 -15.25 1.63 -13.79
C ASP A 262 -15.61 1.18 -15.21
N ASN A 263 -15.08 0.05 -15.68
CA ASN A 263 -15.14 -0.26 -17.12
C ASN A 263 -15.78 -1.61 -17.46
N TYR A 264 -15.87 -2.56 -16.52
CA TYR A 264 -16.33 -3.93 -16.83
C TYR A 264 -17.61 -4.31 -16.09
N ILE A 265 -17.69 -4.06 -14.78
CA ILE A 265 -18.83 -4.48 -13.96
C ILE A 265 -20.11 -3.78 -14.43
N GLY A 266 -21.13 -4.58 -14.79
CA GLY A 266 -22.41 -4.11 -15.29
C GLY A 266 -22.40 -3.58 -16.73
N LYS A 267 -21.25 -3.58 -17.42
CA LYS A 267 -21.10 -3.03 -18.79
C LYS A 267 -20.91 -4.08 -19.87
N TYR A 268 -20.47 -5.28 -19.50
CA TYR A 268 -20.26 -6.41 -20.40
C TYR A 268 -21.10 -7.61 -19.96
N ALA A 269 -21.66 -8.35 -20.95
CA ALA A 269 -22.25 -9.65 -20.68
C ALA A 269 -21.15 -10.66 -20.27
N ASN A 270 -21.44 -11.57 -19.35
CA ASN A 270 -20.50 -12.60 -18.93
C ASN A 270 -20.41 -13.72 -19.98
N SER A 271 -19.75 -13.43 -21.10
CA SER A 271 -19.41 -14.41 -22.14
C SER A 271 -17.91 -14.74 -22.09
N TYR A 272 -17.55 -15.89 -22.67
CA TYR A 272 -16.13 -16.27 -22.81
C TYR A 272 -15.30 -15.18 -23.50
N ASP A 273 -15.80 -14.61 -24.61
CA ASP A 273 -15.09 -13.55 -25.33
C ASP A 273 -14.85 -12.31 -24.46
N ASN A 274 -15.84 -11.89 -23.67
CA ASN A 274 -15.70 -10.75 -22.77
C ASN A 274 -14.76 -11.04 -21.61
N LYS A 275 -14.72 -12.28 -21.11
CA LYS A 275 -13.69 -12.73 -20.13
C LYS A 275 -12.29 -12.60 -20.76
N CYS A 276 -12.11 -13.01 -22.02
CA CYS A 276 -10.85 -12.86 -22.75
C CYS A 276 -10.44 -11.39 -22.94
N VAL A 277 -11.39 -10.48 -23.18
CA VAL A 277 -11.11 -9.03 -23.25
C VAL A 277 -10.59 -8.51 -21.91
N LEU A 278 -11.20 -8.88 -20.80
CA LEU A 278 -10.72 -8.51 -19.46
C LEU A 278 -9.32 -9.07 -19.17
N ILE A 279 -9.09 -10.35 -19.50
CA ILE A 279 -7.78 -10.99 -19.36
C ILE A 279 -6.71 -10.24 -20.16
N ALA A 280 -7.02 -9.87 -21.41
CA ALA A 280 -6.09 -9.11 -22.25
C ALA A 280 -5.74 -7.74 -21.65
N ALA A 281 -6.72 -7.04 -21.05
CA ALA A 281 -6.48 -5.77 -20.36
C ALA A 281 -5.56 -5.95 -19.13
N ILE A 282 -5.82 -6.98 -18.31
CA ILE A 282 -4.98 -7.29 -17.14
C ILE A 282 -3.57 -7.65 -17.57
N LYS A 283 -3.40 -8.52 -18.59
CA LYS A 283 -2.07 -8.88 -19.12
C LYS A 283 -1.31 -7.65 -19.61
N GLY A 284 -1.93 -6.77 -20.39
CA GLY A 284 -1.30 -5.54 -20.88
C GLY A 284 -0.84 -4.63 -19.73
N TYR A 285 -1.61 -4.54 -18.65
CA TYR A 285 -1.22 -3.82 -17.44
C TYR A 285 0.01 -4.48 -16.76
N LEU A 286 -0.03 -5.79 -16.54
CA LEU A 286 1.08 -6.51 -15.92
C LEU A 286 2.37 -6.40 -16.76
N GLU A 287 2.28 -6.50 -18.10
CA GLU A 287 3.40 -6.27 -19.01
C GLU A 287 3.97 -4.84 -18.87
N SER A 288 3.13 -3.82 -18.66
CA SER A 288 3.58 -2.47 -18.40
C SER A 288 4.39 -2.35 -17.10
N LEU A 289 4.02 -3.12 -16.07
CA LEU A 289 4.77 -3.20 -14.80
C LEU A 289 6.09 -3.96 -14.96
N GLU A 290 6.13 -4.98 -15.82
CA GLU A 290 7.38 -5.65 -16.20
C GLU A 290 8.35 -4.69 -16.92
N LEU A 291 7.85 -3.89 -17.85
CA LEU A 291 8.64 -2.88 -18.56
C LEU A 291 9.15 -1.78 -17.63
N SER A 292 8.40 -1.43 -16.59
CA SER A 292 8.81 -0.45 -15.57
C SER A 292 9.73 -1.02 -14.49
N GLY A 293 10.07 -2.32 -14.52
CA GLY A 293 10.96 -2.97 -13.58
C GLY A 293 10.36 -3.18 -12.18
N ILE A 294 9.03 -3.26 -12.08
CA ILE A 294 8.32 -3.64 -10.86
C ILE A 294 8.14 -5.16 -10.82
N LEU A 295 7.79 -5.76 -11.95
CA LEU A 295 7.65 -7.20 -12.10
C LEU A 295 8.83 -7.78 -12.90
N GLN A 296 9.11 -9.06 -12.68
CA GLN A 296 10.10 -9.80 -13.47
C GLN A 296 9.55 -10.00 -14.89
N LYS A 297 10.35 -9.60 -15.89
CA LYS A 297 9.98 -9.67 -17.29
C LYS A 297 9.59 -11.10 -17.72
N GLY A 298 8.44 -11.24 -18.38
CA GLY A 298 7.92 -12.49 -18.92
C GLY A 298 7.44 -13.48 -17.86
N SER A 299 7.16 -13.03 -16.62
CA SER A 299 6.71 -13.90 -15.55
C SER A 299 5.23 -13.76 -15.21
N SER A 300 4.56 -12.77 -15.78
CA SER A 300 3.17 -12.48 -15.46
C SER A 300 2.22 -13.31 -16.32
N THR A 301 1.23 -13.91 -15.68
CA THR A 301 0.15 -14.64 -16.38
C THR A 301 -1.21 -14.18 -15.85
N CYS A 302 -2.24 -14.29 -16.68
CA CYS A 302 -3.62 -14.14 -16.27
C CYS A 302 -4.49 -15.02 -17.17
N GLU A 303 -5.34 -15.84 -16.58
CA GLU A 303 -6.19 -16.78 -17.31
C GLU A 303 -7.48 -17.06 -16.53
N ILE A 304 -8.42 -17.78 -17.14
CA ILE A 304 -9.61 -18.24 -16.41
C ILE A 304 -9.18 -19.28 -15.39
N ASP A 305 -9.58 -19.09 -14.14
CA ASP A 305 -9.39 -20.07 -13.06
C ASP A 305 -10.39 -21.22 -13.25
N THR A 306 -9.94 -22.26 -13.95
CA THR A 306 -10.77 -23.42 -14.26
C THR A 306 -11.17 -24.20 -13.03
N VAL A 307 -10.33 -24.22 -11.98
CA VAL A 307 -10.60 -24.94 -10.74
C VAL A 307 -11.74 -24.26 -9.97
N SER A 308 -11.65 -22.93 -9.78
CA SER A 308 -12.72 -22.16 -9.12
C SER A 308 -13.99 -22.14 -9.97
N GLN A 309 -13.87 -22.03 -11.31
CA GLN A 309 -15.02 -22.05 -12.20
C GLN A 309 -15.74 -23.41 -12.18
N GLU A 310 -15.01 -24.51 -12.23
CA GLU A 310 -15.58 -25.85 -12.12
C GLU A 310 -16.26 -26.09 -10.78
N SER A 311 -15.63 -25.64 -9.68
CA SER A 311 -16.23 -25.71 -8.33
C SER A 311 -17.57 -24.96 -8.26
N TYR A 312 -17.63 -23.76 -8.86
CA TYR A 312 -18.88 -23.00 -8.96
C TYR A 312 -19.93 -23.74 -9.77
N LEU A 313 -19.59 -24.28 -10.95
CA LEU A 313 -20.50 -25.04 -11.80
C LEU A 313 -21.10 -26.24 -11.04
N LYS A 314 -20.26 -27.01 -10.35
CA LYS A 314 -20.72 -28.11 -9.48
C LYS A 314 -21.69 -27.64 -8.41
N SER A 315 -21.38 -26.50 -7.77
CA SER A 315 -22.24 -25.93 -6.72
C SER A 315 -23.63 -25.49 -7.22
N THR A 316 -23.73 -25.16 -8.52
CA THR A 316 -24.99 -24.80 -9.20
C THR A 316 -25.70 -26.01 -9.83
N GLY A 317 -25.18 -27.22 -9.66
CA GLY A 317 -25.80 -28.46 -10.11
C GLY A 317 -25.44 -28.89 -11.53
N VAL A 318 -24.39 -28.26 -12.13
CA VAL A 318 -23.88 -28.69 -13.45
C VAL A 318 -22.96 -29.90 -13.25
N ASP A 319 -23.21 -30.98 -14.00
CA ASP A 319 -22.30 -32.12 -14.06
C ASP A 319 -21.10 -31.74 -14.95
N THR A 320 -19.91 -31.72 -14.37
CA THR A 320 -18.67 -31.35 -15.05
C THR A 320 -17.78 -32.56 -15.38
N SER A 321 -18.23 -33.80 -15.05
CA SER A 321 -17.39 -35.01 -15.16
C SER A 321 -16.94 -35.34 -16.59
N GLU A 322 -17.75 -34.94 -17.57
CA GLU A 322 -17.47 -35.17 -18.99
C GLU A 322 -17.00 -33.91 -19.73
N LEU A 323 -16.91 -32.75 -19.04
CA LEU A 323 -16.50 -31.50 -19.66
C LEU A 323 -14.99 -31.42 -19.83
N SER A 324 -14.54 -31.05 -21.03
CA SER A 324 -13.15 -30.67 -21.27
C SER A 324 -12.82 -29.34 -20.59
N GLU A 325 -11.52 -29.05 -20.40
CA GLU A 325 -11.06 -27.77 -19.84
C GLU A 325 -11.59 -26.57 -20.63
N GLN A 326 -11.67 -26.67 -21.93
CA GLN A 326 -12.21 -25.60 -22.79
C GLN A 326 -13.71 -25.40 -22.55
N GLU A 327 -14.49 -26.46 -22.45
CA GLU A 327 -15.92 -26.37 -22.16
C GLU A 327 -16.17 -25.79 -20.76
N ILE A 328 -15.32 -26.11 -19.77
CA ILE A 328 -15.35 -25.46 -18.46
C ILE A 328 -15.12 -23.95 -18.61
N LYS A 329 -14.09 -23.50 -19.37
CA LYS A 329 -13.79 -22.08 -19.60
C LYS A 329 -14.94 -21.33 -20.29
N GLU A 330 -15.65 -21.97 -21.20
CA GLU A 330 -16.75 -21.40 -21.97
C GLU A 330 -18.10 -21.47 -21.25
N ALA A 331 -18.21 -22.31 -20.21
CA ALA A 331 -19.44 -22.52 -19.50
C ALA A 331 -20.00 -21.20 -18.91
N ASN A 332 -21.34 -21.15 -18.89
CA ASN A 332 -22.06 -20.01 -18.31
C ASN A 332 -21.94 -20.04 -16.78
N THR A 333 -21.33 -19.01 -16.23
CA THR A 333 -21.16 -18.80 -14.78
C THR A 333 -22.05 -17.67 -14.25
N CYS A 334 -23.18 -17.41 -14.88
CA CYS A 334 -24.13 -16.35 -14.51
C CYS A 334 -23.45 -14.99 -14.45
N ASP A 335 -23.36 -14.38 -13.27
CA ASP A 335 -22.73 -13.09 -13.00
C ASP A 335 -21.30 -13.21 -12.43
N GLN A 336 -20.78 -14.43 -12.28
CA GLN A 336 -19.48 -14.69 -11.68
C GLN A 336 -18.38 -14.83 -12.73
N VAL A 337 -17.22 -14.21 -12.48
CA VAL A 337 -16.01 -14.36 -13.30
C VAL A 337 -14.87 -14.82 -12.39
N PHE A 338 -14.19 -15.90 -12.78
CA PHE A 338 -13.08 -16.49 -12.03
C PHE A 338 -11.80 -16.35 -12.86
N LEU A 339 -10.85 -15.56 -12.37
CA LEU A 339 -9.55 -15.35 -13.01
C LEU A 339 -8.41 -15.68 -12.04
N ALA A 340 -7.37 -16.33 -12.54
CA ALA A 340 -6.12 -16.57 -11.84
C ALA A 340 -5.01 -15.76 -12.51
N CYS A 341 -4.35 -14.89 -11.74
CA CYS A 341 -3.21 -14.13 -12.18
C CYS A 341 -1.98 -14.51 -11.34
N SER A 342 -0.84 -14.72 -12.00
CA SER A 342 0.44 -14.94 -11.33
C SER A 342 1.39 -13.82 -11.69
N VAL A 343 2.10 -13.30 -10.68
CA VAL A 343 3.08 -12.23 -10.84
C VAL A 343 4.33 -12.53 -10.02
N LYS A 344 5.49 -12.09 -10.50
CA LYS A 344 6.73 -12.17 -9.74
C LYS A 344 7.30 -10.76 -9.56
N ILE A 345 7.15 -10.23 -8.34
CA ILE A 345 7.62 -8.89 -8.01
C ILE A 345 9.15 -8.91 -7.90
N LEU A 346 9.81 -7.92 -8.50
CA LEU A 346 11.25 -7.72 -8.34
C LEU A 346 11.54 -7.07 -7.00
N ASP A 347 12.33 -7.75 -6.18
CA ASP A 347 12.83 -7.22 -4.92
C ASP A 347 13.97 -6.21 -5.15
N ALA A 348 14.33 -5.46 -4.12
CA ALA A 348 15.52 -4.62 -4.14
C ALA A 348 16.77 -5.46 -3.85
N ILE A 349 17.92 -5.02 -4.36
CA ILE A 349 19.21 -5.59 -3.94
C ILE A 349 19.49 -5.08 -2.52
N GLU A 350 19.52 -5.99 -1.55
CA GLU A 350 19.76 -5.65 -0.14
C GLU A 350 20.96 -6.38 0.44
N ASP A 351 21.12 -7.66 0.15
CA ASP A 351 22.22 -8.47 0.66
C ASP A 351 23.18 -8.80 -0.51
N ILE A 352 24.47 -8.46 -0.35
CA ILE A 352 25.50 -8.65 -1.38
C ILE A 352 26.64 -9.50 -0.82
N ALA A 353 26.90 -10.64 -1.45
CA ALA A 353 28.07 -11.46 -1.17
C ALA A 353 29.08 -11.34 -2.33
N ILE A 354 30.33 -10.96 -2.04
CA ILE A 354 31.39 -10.80 -3.04
C ILE A 354 32.57 -11.68 -2.63
N THR A 355 33.00 -12.56 -3.53
CA THR A 355 34.25 -13.32 -3.37
C THR A 355 35.31 -12.69 -4.26
N VAL A 356 36.40 -12.25 -3.67
CA VAL A 356 37.59 -11.75 -4.40
C VAL A 356 38.68 -12.82 -4.31
N THR A 357 39.13 -13.33 -5.47
CA THR A 357 40.28 -14.22 -5.54
C THR A 357 41.49 -13.41 -5.99
N ILE A 358 42.63 -13.56 -5.26
CA ILE A 358 43.92 -12.88 -5.52
C ILE A 358 44.85 -13.84 -6.21
#